data_bcb923c064567d2ce09987a4b06b0f0d
#
_entry.id   bcb923c064567d2ce09987a4b06b0f0d
#
_cell.length_a   1.000
_cell.length_b   1.000
_cell.length_c   1.000
_cell.angle_alpha   90.00
_cell.angle_beta   90.00
_cell.angle_gamma   90.00
#
_symmetry.space_group_name_H-M   'P 1'
#
loop_
_entity.id
_entity.type
_entity.pdbx_description
1 polymer ?
#
loop_
_entity_poly.entity_id
_entity_poly.type
_entity_poly.pdbx_seq_one_letter_code
_entity_poly.pdbx_strand_id
1 'polypeptide(L)'
;MNVKIKRQIERRKRRIEQRLDKKDCRGCDRPAMTASNIRYEIADRTTATAHGGIGAMHMLAKRLGLPEAIDERLGLLKIHLPYHDSDHVLNIAYNLLAGGACLEHIERLRADEAYLDVLKARRIPDPTTAGDFCRRFDTPDIFRLQQVFNDTRQAVWRRQPKKFFDEAILDADGTMVETTGECKRGMDINHKGQWGYHPLIVSLANTGEPLFVVNRSGN
;
A
#
# COMPACT_ATOMS: atom_id res chain seq x y z
N MET A 1 -8.09 -20.14 -26.43
CA MET A 1 -8.58 -19.96 -25.03
C MET A 1 -8.27 -21.22 -24.22
N ASN A 2 -7.56 -21.08 -23.10
CA ASN A 2 -7.07 -22.19 -22.28
C ASN A 2 -8.24 -23.06 -21.77
N VAL A 3 -8.16 -24.39 -21.96
CA VAL A 3 -9.20 -25.37 -21.58
C VAL A 3 -9.58 -25.27 -20.08
N LYS A 4 -8.62 -24.97 -19.21
CA LYS A 4 -8.86 -24.74 -17.76
C LYS A 4 -9.76 -23.53 -17.53
N ILE A 5 -9.54 -22.41 -18.23
CA ILE A 5 -10.33 -21.18 -18.11
C ILE A 5 -11.76 -21.43 -18.61
N LYS A 6 -11.93 -22.13 -19.73
CA LYS A 6 -13.24 -22.49 -20.27
C LYS A 6 -14.06 -23.30 -19.27
N ARG A 7 -13.47 -24.34 -18.67
CA ARG A 7 -14.11 -25.17 -17.63
C ARG A 7 -14.49 -24.34 -16.38
N GLN A 8 -13.66 -23.39 -16.00
CA GLN A 8 -13.91 -22.54 -14.83
C GLN A 8 -15.08 -21.57 -15.08
N ILE A 9 -15.16 -21.00 -16.28
CA ILE A 9 -16.27 -20.13 -16.70
C ILE A 9 -17.58 -20.94 -16.74
N GLU A 10 -17.56 -22.15 -17.31
CA GLU A 10 -18.73 -23.00 -17.36
C GLU A 10 -19.25 -23.43 -15.98
N ARG A 11 -18.34 -23.75 -15.05
CA ARG A 11 -18.71 -24.02 -13.65
C ARG A 11 -19.35 -22.81 -12.97
N ARG A 12 -18.84 -21.60 -13.24
CA ARG A 12 -19.45 -20.36 -12.72
C ARG A 12 -20.82 -20.09 -13.33
N LYS A 13 -20.97 -20.27 -14.63
CA LYS A 13 -22.29 -20.16 -15.31
C LYS A 13 -23.30 -21.09 -14.69
N ARG A 14 -22.98 -22.38 -14.58
CA ARG A 14 -23.91 -23.38 -13.95
C ARG A 14 -24.28 -23.01 -12.52
N ARG A 15 -23.36 -22.45 -11.73
CA ARG A 15 -23.70 -21.98 -10.36
C ARG A 15 -24.64 -20.78 -10.38
N ILE A 16 -24.52 -19.88 -11.35
CA ILE A 16 -25.40 -18.73 -11.51
C ILE A 16 -26.79 -19.23 -11.96
N GLU A 17 -26.86 -20.11 -12.97
CA GLU A 17 -28.09 -20.74 -13.47
C GLU A 17 -28.82 -21.48 -12.34
N GLN A 18 -28.13 -22.30 -11.56
CA GLN A 18 -28.67 -22.98 -10.39
C GLN A 18 -29.23 -22.05 -9.31
N ARG A 19 -28.65 -20.84 -9.16
CA ARG A 19 -29.20 -19.83 -8.25
C ARG A 19 -30.42 -19.15 -8.80
N LEU A 20 -30.48 -18.93 -10.11
CA LEU A 20 -31.61 -18.33 -10.81
C LEU A 20 -32.78 -19.32 -10.93
N ASP A 21 -32.48 -20.62 -11.12
CA ASP A 21 -33.47 -21.70 -11.18
C ASP A 21 -34.07 -22.09 -9.82
N LYS A 22 -33.42 -21.72 -8.72
CA LYS A 22 -34.07 -21.85 -7.41
C LYS A 22 -35.16 -20.81 -7.28
N LYS A 23 -36.31 -21.12 -7.91
CA LYS A 23 -37.59 -20.46 -7.70
C LYS A 23 -38.13 -20.73 -6.29
N ASP A 24 -37.38 -20.28 -5.27
CA ASP A 24 -37.97 -20.07 -3.97
C ASP A 24 -38.59 -18.67 -3.97
N CYS A 25 -39.74 -18.57 -4.67
CA CYS A 25 -40.53 -17.35 -4.79
C CYS A 25 -41.19 -16.93 -3.46
N ARG A 26 -40.77 -17.49 -2.34
CA ARG A 26 -41.21 -17.03 -1.03
C ARG A 26 -40.54 -15.67 -0.77
N GLY A 27 -41.23 -14.60 -1.12
CA GLY A 27 -40.79 -13.22 -0.90
C GLY A 27 -40.47 -12.44 -2.18
N CYS A 28 -40.86 -12.93 -3.37
CA CYS A 28 -40.68 -12.19 -4.63
C CYS A 28 -41.37 -10.81 -4.64
N ASP A 29 -42.36 -10.62 -3.77
CA ASP A 29 -43.10 -9.36 -3.65
C ASP A 29 -42.40 -8.32 -2.73
N ARG A 30 -41.24 -8.65 -2.18
CA ARG A 30 -40.47 -7.76 -1.28
C ARG A 30 -39.17 -7.41 -1.90
N PRO A 31 -38.69 -6.15 -1.74
CA PRO A 31 -37.36 -5.76 -2.14
C PRO A 31 -36.28 -6.63 -1.48
N ALA A 32 -35.24 -7.00 -2.22
CA ALA A 32 -34.13 -7.80 -1.71
C ALA A 32 -33.35 -7.08 -0.57
N MET A 33 -33.31 -5.76 -0.61
CA MET A 33 -32.69 -4.92 0.43
C MET A 33 -33.76 -4.50 1.44
N THR A 34 -33.85 -5.22 2.56
CA THR A 34 -34.86 -4.97 3.60
C THR A 34 -34.36 -4.14 4.77
N ALA A 35 -33.03 -4.00 4.91
CA ALA A 35 -32.37 -3.34 6.03
C ALA A 35 -32.83 -3.81 7.43
N SER A 36 -33.43 -5.00 7.53
CA SER A 36 -34.06 -5.53 8.76
C SER A 36 -33.05 -5.91 9.86
N ASN A 37 -31.76 -5.98 9.51
CA ASN A 37 -30.67 -6.31 10.42
C ASN A 37 -29.86 -5.09 10.87
N ILE A 38 -30.29 -3.88 10.51
CA ILE A 38 -29.62 -2.67 10.92
C ILE A 38 -30.06 -2.33 12.34
N ARG A 39 -29.06 -2.13 13.22
CA ARG A 39 -29.24 -1.60 14.57
C ARG A 39 -28.65 -0.21 14.64
N TYR A 40 -29.37 0.72 15.23
CA TYR A 40 -28.92 2.08 15.43
C TYR A 40 -28.62 2.30 16.90
N GLU A 41 -27.41 2.79 17.19
CA GLU A 41 -27.02 3.27 18.53
C GLU A 41 -26.69 4.74 18.42
N ILE A 42 -27.22 5.55 19.32
CA ILE A 42 -26.82 6.95 19.47
C ILE A 42 -25.73 6.98 20.52
N ALA A 43 -24.51 7.34 20.12
CA ALA A 43 -23.37 7.41 21.00
C ALA A 43 -22.80 8.84 20.98
N ASP A 44 -22.84 9.52 22.11
CA ASP A 44 -22.43 10.94 22.21
C ASP A 44 -20.92 11.17 22.04
N ARG A 45 -20.08 10.13 22.13
CA ARG A 45 -18.62 10.24 22.16
C ARG A 45 -17.88 9.13 21.44
N THR A 46 -18.52 8.39 20.57
CA THR A 46 -17.88 7.29 19.84
C THR A 46 -17.54 7.73 18.42
N THR A 47 -16.27 7.72 18.08
CA THR A 47 -15.79 7.86 16.71
C THR A 47 -15.35 6.51 16.18
N ALA A 48 -15.57 6.23 14.91
CA ALA A 48 -15.19 4.98 14.28
C ALA A 48 -14.48 5.23 12.95
N THR A 49 -13.44 4.47 12.67
CA THR A 49 -12.76 4.45 11.39
C THR A 49 -12.67 3.04 10.85
N ALA A 50 -12.75 2.88 9.52
CA ALA A 50 -12.48 1.62 8.84
C ALA A 50 -11.00 1.22 8.91
N HIS A 51 -10.13 2.14 9.33
CA HIS A 51 -8.67 2.01 9.28
C HIS A 51 -8.04 1.91 10.68
N GLY A 52 -8.74 1.37 11.67
CA GLY A 52 -8.29 1.31 13.07
C GLY A 52 -6.91 0.64 13.28
N GLY A 53 -6.54 -0.31 12.42
CA GLY A 53 -5.22 -0.95 12.44
C GLY A 53 -4.04 -0.02 12.18
N ILE A 54 -4.24 1.12 11.52
CA ILE A 54 -3.18 2.09 11.20
C ILE A 54 -2.54 2.67 12.46
N GLY A 55 -3.33 2.89 13.52
CA GLY A 55 -2.79 3.35 14.80
C GLY A 55 -1.80 2.37 15.43
N ALA A 56 -2.08 1.08 15.37
CA ALA A 56 -1.17 0.04 15.82
C ALA A 56 0.11 -0.01 14.96
N MET A 57 -0.01 0.15 13.65
CA MET A 57 1.13 0.23 12.73
C MET A 57 1.99 1.45 13.02
N HIS A 58 1.37 2.61 13.27
CA HIS A 58 2.11 3.82 13.66
C HIS A 58 2.83 3.65 15.00
N MET A 59 2.20 3.03 15.98
CA MET A 59 2.85 2.72 17.25
C MET A 59 4.04 1.77 17.07
N LEU A 60 3.93 0.78 16.18
CA LEU A 60 5.04 -0.11 15.84
C LEU A 60 6.18 0.66 15.16
N ALA A 61 5.88 1.50 14.16
CA ALA A 61 6.87 2.34 13.50
C ALA A 61 7.65 3.20 14.50
N LYS A 62 6.94 3.84 15.44
CA LYS A 62 7.56 4.61 16.52
C LYS A 62 8.44 3.76 17.45
N ARG A 63 7.98 2.57 17.84
CA ARG A 63 8.78 1.66 18.69
C ARG A 63 10.04 1.16 18.01
N LEU A 64 10.06 1.13 16.69
CA LEU A 64 11.22 0.77 15.88
C LEU A 64 12.12 1.97 15.58
N GLY A 65 11.75 3.18 15.98
CA GLY A 65 12.50 4.41 15.70
C GLY A 65 12.47 4.81 14.23
N LEU A 66 11.47 4.33 13.48
CA LEU A 66 11.41 4.56 12.02
C LEU A 66 11.19 6.02 11.66
N PRO A 67 10.29 6.81 12.29
CA PRO A 67 10.13 8.22 11.99
C PRO A 67 11.43 9.01 12.19
N GLU A 68 12.09 8.81 13.32
CA GLU A 68 13.32 9.48 13.70
C GLU A 68 14.46 9.14 12.72
N ALA A 69 14.57 7.87 12.34
CA ALA A 69 15.60 7.42 11.38
C ALA A 69 15.37 7.99 9.96
N ILE A 70 14.12 8.19 9.55
CA ILE A 70 13.78 8.86 8.28
C ILE A 70 14.23 10.32 8.34
N ASP A 71 13.83 11.05 9.39
CA ASP A 71 14.10 12.48 9.52
C ASP A 71 15.60 12.78 9.63
N GLU A 72 16.37 11.91 10.31
CA GLU A 72 17.83 12.05 10.43
C GLU A 72 18.58 11.83 9.12
N ARG A 73 18.12 10.90 8.29
CA ARG A 73 18.88 10.45 7.11
C ARG A 73 18.42 11.03 5.79
N LEU A 74 17.15 11.40 5.67
CA LEU A 74 16.62 11.88 4.41
C LEU A 74 16.93 13.35 4.16
N GLY A 75 16.48 14.25 5.03
CA GLY A 75 16.82 15.68 5.00
C GLY A 75 16.38 16.40 3.72
N LEU A 76 15.27 16.00 3.10
CA LEU A 76 14.76 16.59 1.85
C LEU A 76 14.10 17.95 2.07
N LEU A 77 13.48 18.14 3.23
CA LEU A 77 12.79 19.37 3.56
C LEU A 77 13.71 20.30 4.34
N LYS A 78 14.01 21.45 3.76
CA LYS A 78 14.78 22.52 4.43
C LYS A 78 14.00 23.19 5.57
N ILE A 79 12.68 23.16 5.46
CA ILE A 79 11.74 23.72 6.44
C ILE A 79 10.73 22.61 6.77
N HIS A 80 10.71 22.18 8.03
CA HIS A 80 9.86 21.08 8.51
C HIS A 80 8.48 21.56 9.01
N LEU A 81 8.00 22.64 8.50
CA LEU A 81 6.67 23.17 8.84
C LEU A 81 5.77 23.13 7.60
N PRO A 82 4.58 22.51 7.70
CA PRO A 82 4.03 21.88 8.91
C PRO A 82 4.39 20.38 9.08
N TYR A 83 5.16 19.78 8.16
CA TYR A 83 5.42 18.34 8.10
C TYR A 83 6.92 18.06 8.04
N HIS A 84 7.33 16.95 8.64
CA HIS A 84 8.65 16.36 8.52
C HIS A 84 8.72 15.36 7.35
N ASP A 85 9.93 14.94 6.97
CA ASP A 85 10.14 13.93 5.92
C ASP A 85 9.41 12.62 6.27
N SER A 86 9.46 12.21 7.54
CA SER A 86 8.77 11.03 8.06
C SER A 86 7.25 11.12 7.93
N ASP A 87 6.66 12.28 8.12
CA ASP A 87 5.20 12.48 7.94
C ASP A 87 4.78 12.19 6.50
N HIS A 88 5.56 12.61 5.51
CA HIS A 88 5.29 12.32 4.11
C HIS A 88 5.44 10.85 3.76
N VAL A 89 6.56 10.23 4.17
CA VAL A 89 6.85 8.82 3.91
C VAL A 89 5.76 7.94 4.54
N LEU A 90 5.44 8.17 5.81
CA LEU A 90 4.43 7.37 6.52
C LEU A 90 3.01 7.64 6.01
N ASN A 91 2.69 8.88 5.61
CA ASN A 91 1.39 9.19 5.01
C ASN A 91 1.15 8.38 3.73
N ILE A 92 2.15 8.30 2.85
CA ILE A 92 2.07 7.49 1.62
C ILE A 92 1.95 6.00 1.96
N ALA A 93 2.77 5.51 2.90
CA ALA A 93 2.74 4.12 3.34
C ALA A 93 1.37 3.75 3.96
N TYR A 94 0.81 4.61 4.80
CA TYR A 94 -0.49 4.36 5.43
C TYR A 94 -1.64 4.48 4.44
N ASN A 95 -1.54 5.34 3.43
CA ASN A 95 -2.50 5.36 2.33
C ASN A 95 -2.55 4.01 1.61
N LEU A 96 -1.39 3.40 1.30
CA LEU A 96 -1.33 2.07 0.71
C LEU A 96 -1.90 0.98 1.65
N LEU A 97 -1.56 1.02 2.93
CA LEU A 97 -2.08 0.10 3.94
C LEU A 97 -3.60 0.22 4.14
N ALA A 98 -4.14 1.42 3.94
CA ALA A 98 -5.57 1.70 3.96
C ALA A 98 -6.30 1.31 2.65
N GLY A 99 -5.59 0.69 1.69
CA GLY A 99 -6.13 0.28 0.40
C GLY A 99 -6.11 1.36 -0.68
N GLY A 100 -5.38 2.45 -0.45
CA GLY A 100 -5.16 3.48 -1.48
C GLY A 100 -4.27 2.95 -2.60
N ALA A 101 -4.62 3.27 -3.85
CA ALA A 101 -3.86 2.89 -5.05
C ALA A 101 -3.17 4.09 -5.72
N CYS A 102 -3.47 5.31 -5.29
CA CYS A 102 -2.89 6.55 -5.80
C CYS A 102 -2.85 7.60 -4.69
N LEU A 103 -2.12 8.69 -4.91
CA LEU A 103 -1.99 9.76 -3.92
C LEU A 103 -3.31 10.47 -3.63
N GLU A 104 -4.19 10.57 -4.62
CA GLU A 104 -5.51 11.20 -4.49
C GLU A 104 -6.38 10.53 -3.41
N HIS A 105 -6.15 9.24 -3.13
CA HIS A 105 -6.86 8.52 -2.08
C HIS A 105 -6.53 9.01 -0.67
N ILE A 106 -5.41 9.72 -0.48
CA ILE A 106 -5.05 10.40 0.79
C ILE A 106 -6.18 11.36 1.23
N GLU A 107 -6.90 11.97 0.28
CA GLU A 107 -7.97 12.91 0.61
C GLU A 107 -9.09 12.28 1.46
N ARG A 108 -9.36 11.00 1.27
CA ARG A 108 -10.33 10.25 2.08
C ARG A 108 -9.87 10.13 3.53
N LEU A 109 -8.57 9.89 3.73
CA LEU A 109 -7.97 9.77 5.07
C LEU A 109 -7.89 11.13 5.76
N ARG A 110 -7.69 12.21 5.01
CA ARG A 110 -7.69 13.58 5.52
C ARG A 110 -9.07 14.05 6.01
N ALA A 111 -10.12 13.53 5.39
CA ALA A 111 -11.50 13.81 5.74
C ALA A 111 -12.04 12.92 6.89
N ASP A 112 -11.30 11.90 7.30
CA ASP A 112 -11.68 10.98 8.39
C ASP A 112 -11.11 11.45 9.72
N GLU A 113 -11.93 12.15 10.52
CA GLU A 113 -11.52 12.65 11.83
C GLU A 113 -11.07 11.53 12.77
N ALA A 114 -11.75 10.37 12.74
CA ALA A 114 -11.38 9.22 13.56
C ALA A 114 -10.01 8.66 13.17
N TYR A 115 -9.67 8.66 11.87
CA TYR A 115 -8.35 8.31 11.40
C TYR A 115 -7.28 9.28 11.90
N LEU A 116 -7.54 10.58 11.84
CA LEU A 116 -6.61 11.59 12.35
C LEU A 116 -6.41 11.47 13.86
N ASP A 117 -7.48 11.22 14.60
CA ASP A 117 -7.43 11.01 16.06
C ASP A 117 -6.58 9.79 16.45
N VAL A 118 -6.70 8.70 15.72
CA VAL A 118 -5.89 7.47 15.94
C VAL A 118 -4.40 7.76 15.76
N LEU A 119 -4.04 8.62 14.83
CA LEU A 119 -2.66 9.08 14.61
C LEU A 119 -2.25 10.25 15.53
N LYS A 120 -3.18 10.81 16.29
CA LYS A 120 -3.02 12.08 17.04
C LYS A 120 -2.53 13.23 16.15
N ALA A 121 -2.95 13.21 14.90
CA ALA A 121 -2.61 14.22 13.90
C ALA A 121 -3.78 15.21 13.73
N ARG A 122 -3.50 16.50 13.71
CA ARG A 122 -4.52 17.52 13.37
C ARG A 122 -4.79 17.57 11.87
N ARG A 123 -3.81 17.19 11.07
CA ARG A 123 -3.84 17.12 9.60
C ARG A 123 -2.67 16.27 9.11
N ILE A 124 -2.79 15.75 7.91
CA ILE A 124 -1.74 15.03 7.16
C ILE A 124 -1.50 15.73 5.83
N PRO A 125 -0.33 15.51 5.17
CA PRO A 125 -0.06 16.05 3.85
C PRO A 125 -1.18 15.70 2.86
N ASP A 126 -1.61 16.67 2.07
CA ASP A 126 -2.56 16.46 0.98
C ASP A 126 -1.90 15.78 -0.24
N PRO A 127 -2.68 15.28 -1.21
CA PRO A 127 -2.15 14.59 -2.37
C PRO A 127 -1.12 15.40 -3.17
N THR A 128 -1.34 16.69 -3.34
CA THR A 128 -0.43 17.58 -4.08
C THR A 128 0.90 17.73 -3.33
N THR A 129 0.81 18.01 -2.03
CA THR A 129 1.97 18.13 -1.14
C THR A 129 2.78 16.81 -1.08
N ALA A 130 2.09 15.66 -1.04
CA ALA A 130 2.74 14.35 -1.10
C ALA A 130 3.43 14.10 -2.46
N GLY A 131 2.79 14.50 -3.56
CA GLY A 131 3.37 14.43 -4.90
C GLY A 131 4.61 15.34 -5.07
N ASP A 132 4.56 16.55 -4.51
CA ASP A 132 5.71 17.48 -4.52
C ASP A 132 6.89 16.95 -3.70
N PHE A 133 6.60 16.29 -2.58
CA PHE A 133 7.62 15.62 -1.79
C PHE A 133 8.29 14.48 -2.60
N CYS A 134 7.51 13.63 -3.27
CA CYS A 134 8.08 12.56 -4.11
C CYS A 134 8.99 13.09 -5.22
N ARG A 135 8.73 14.27 -5.78
CA ARG A 135 9.56 14.88 -6.84
C ARG A 135 10.90 15.42 -6.35
N ARG A 136 11.12 15.49 -5.05
CA ARG A 136 12.39 15.98 -4.45
C ARG A 136 13.46 14.92 -4.39
N PHE A 137 13.08 13.64 -4.49
CA PHE A 137 14.02 12.54 -4.41
C PHE A 137 14.94 12.49 -5.62
N ASP A 138 16.23 12.37 -5.34
CA ASP A 138 17.22 11.90 -6.29
C ASP A 138 17.60 10.43 -6.00
N THR A 139 18.47 9.85 -6.83
CA THR A 139 18.89 8.46 -6.66
C THR A 139 19.56 8.18 -5.30
N PRO A 140 20.49 9.03 -4.80
CA PRO A 140 21.04 8.90 -3.45
C PRO A 140 19.98 8.89 -2.35
N ASP A 141 18.95 9.72 -2.46
CA ASP A 141 17.87 9.79 -1.45
C ASP A 141 17.05 8.50 -1.39
N ILE A 142 16.77 7.92 -2.55
CA ILE A 142 16.09 6.62 -2.65
C ILE A 142 16.90 5.55 -1.93
N PHE A 143 18.21 5.49 -2.13
CA PHE A 143 19.06 4.53 -1.44
C PHE A 143 19.16 4.80 0.06
N ARG A 144 19.20 6.07 0.49
CA ARG A 144 19.16 6.44 1.91
C ARG A 144 17.86 5.94 2.57
N LEU A 145 16.73 6.14 1.93
CA LEU A 145 15.44 5.67 2.45
C LEU A 145 15.37 4.13 2.49
N GLN A 146 15.87 3.45 1.47
CA GLN A 146 15.96 1.98 1.48
C GLN A 146 16.87 1.48 2.62
N GLN A 147 17.98 2.18 2.89
CA GLN A 147 18.85 1.84 4.00
C GLN A 147 18.16 2.00 5.35
N VAL A 148 17.35 3.05 5.55
CA VAL A 148 16.53 3.20 6.76
C VAL A 148 15.60 2.01 6.96
N PHE A 149 14.92 1.57 5.89
CA PHE A 149 14.04 0.40 5.96
C PHE A 149 14.82 -0.90 6.24
N ASN A 150 16.01 -1.06 5.65
CA ASN A 150 16.85 -2.22 5.88
C ASN A 150 17.36 -2.28 7.32
N ASP A 151 17.78 -1.18 7.88
CA ASP A 151 18.24 -1.10 9.28
C ASP A 151 17.09 -1.43 10.26
N THR A 152 15.91 -0.88 9.98
CA THR A 152 14.69 -1.17 10.76
C THR A 152 14.33 -2.66 10.67
N ARG A 153 14.38 -3.25 9.47
CA ARG A 153 14.16 -4.67 9.23
C ARG A 153 15.15 -5.54 9.98
N GLN A 154 16.44 -5.22 9.93
CA GLN A 154 17.47 -5.92 10.69
C GLN A 154 17.20 -5.87 12.21
N ALA A 155 16.73 -4.75 12.73
CA ALA A 155 16.34 -4.66 14.14
C ALA A 155 15.20 -5.61 14.51
N VAL A 156 14.26 -5.83 13.58
CA VAL A 156 13.19 -6.83 13.73
C VAL A 156 13.72 -8.25 13.62
N TRP A 157 14.58 -8.52 12.63
CA TRP A 157 15.17 -9.85 12.42
C TRP A 157 15.99 -10.31 13.62
N ARG A 158 16.78 -9.44 14.24
CA ARG A 158 17.56 -9.77 15.45
C ARG A 158 16.71 -10.28 16.61
N ARG A 159 15.39 -10.06 16.58
CA ARG A 159 14.44 -10.55 17.59
C ARG A 159 13.80 -11.87 17.22
N GLN A 160 14.10 -12.39 16.03
CA GLN A 160 13.57 -13.68 15.56
C GLN A 160 14.34 -14.85 16.19
N PRO A 161 13.72 -16.04 16.28
CA PRO A 161 14.39 -17.24 16.75
C PRO A 161 15.52 -17.65 15.81
N LYS A 162 16.53 -18.37 16.31
CA LYS A 162 17.71 -18.80 15.51
C LYS A 162 17.33 -19.48 14.20
N LYS A 163 16.29 -20.29 14.18
CA LYS A 163 15.76 -20.97 12.99
C LYS A 163 15.43 -20.03 11.84
N PHE A 164 15.12 -18.78 12.12
CA PHE A 164 14.86 -17.77 11.09
C PHE A 164 16.08 -17.50 10.21
N PHE A 165 17.30 -17.75 10.73
CA PHE A 165 18.56 -17.46 10.05
C PHE A 165 19.21 -18.70 9.41
N ASP A 166 18.56 -19.86 9.45
CA ASP A 166 19.14 -21.11 8.94
C ASP A 166 19.29 -21.08 7.41
N GLU A 167 18.36 -20.40 6.72
CA GLU A 167 18.37 -20.30 5.26
C GLU A 167 17.79 -18.94 4.82
N ALA A 168 18.42 -18.31 3.83
CA ALA A 168 17.92 -17.12 3.16
C ALA A 168 17.82 -17.36 1.66
N ILE A 169 16.59 -17.38 1.14
CA ILE A 169 16.31 -17.51 -0.29
C ILE A 169 16.08 -16.12 -0.85
N LEU A 170 17.00 -15.67 -1.71
CA LEU A 170 16.89 -14.39 -2.40
C LEU A 170 16.28 -14.63 -3.78
N ASP A 171 15.24 -13.88 -4.07
CA ASP A 171 14.60 -13.80 -5.37
C ASP A 171 14.87 -12.41 -5.96
N ALA A 172 15.42 -12.40 -7.19
CA ALA A 172 15.75 -11.16 -7.88
C ALA A 172 15.11 -11.18 -9.26
N ASP A 173 14.07 -10.37 -9.44
CA ASP A 173 13.32 -10.31 -10.68
C ASP A 173 13.05 -8.87 -11.12
N GLY A 174 12.92 -8.71 -12.44
CA GLY A 174 12.51 -7.47 -13.08
C GLY A 174 11.09 -7.62 -13.62
N THR A 175 10.26 -6.64 -13.33
CA THR A 175 8.89 -6.61 -13.84
C THR A 175 8.66 -5.40 -14.72
N MET A 176 7.89 -5.57 -15.81
CA MET A 176 7.55 -4.44 -16.68
C MET A 176 6.38 -3.65 -16.11
N VAL A 177 6.58 -2.36 -15.90
CA VAL A 177 5.53 -1.41 -15.50
C VAL A 177 5.24 -0.49 -16.67
N GLU A 178 4.20 -0.82 -17.42
CA GLU A 178 3.76 -0.02 -18.56
C GLU A 178 3.27 1.37 -18.13
N THR A 179 3.61 2.37 -18.91
CA THR A 179 3.16 3.74 -18.70
C THR A 179 3.07 4.50 -20.02
N THR A 180 2.17 5.46 -20.10
CA THR A 180 1.86 6.21 -21.35
C THR A 180 2.37 7.64 -21.35
N GLY A 181 3.16 8.05 -20.37
CA GLY A 181 3.59 9.45 -20.28
C GLY A 181 4.84 9.75 -21.10
N GLU A 182 4.74 10.50 -22.19
CA GLU A 182 5.86 10.88 -23.07
C GLU A 182 6.95 11.72 -22.40
N CYS A 183 6.59 12.47 -21.35
CA CYS A 183 7.52 13.35 -20.61
C CYS A 183 8.21 12.66 -19.42
N LYS A 184 7.97 11.40 -19.17
CA LYS A 184 8.59 10.66 -18.08
C LYS A 184 10.00 10.23 -18.45
N ARG A 185 10.97 10.50 -17.57
CA ARG A 185 12.38 10.12 -17.78
C ARG A 185 12.63 8.67 -17.35
N GLY A 186 13.60 8.01 -18.02
CA GLY A 186 14.05 6.67 -17.63
C GLY A 186 13.13 5.54 -18.09
N MET A 187 12.23 5.81 -19.03
CA MET A 187 11.44 4.77 -19.71
C MET A 187 12.17 4.28 -20.95
N ASP A 188 11.85 3.05 -21.36
CA ASP A 188 12.32 2.47 -22.61
C ASP A 188 11.33 1.43 -23.14
N ILE A 189 11.54 0.97 -24.37
CA ILE A 189 10.76 -0.08 -25.00
C ILE A 189 11.42 -1.43 -24.73
N ASN A 190 10.66 -2.41 -24.21
CA ASN A 190 11.14 -3.78 -24.10
C ASN A 190 11.07 -4.54 -25.44
N HIS A 191 11.62 -5.74 -25.47
CA HIS A 191 11.63 -6.62 -26.67
C HIS A 191 10.23 -6.99 -27.19
N LYS A 192 9.17 -6.76 -26.42
CA LYS A 192 7.76 -6.99 -26.79
C LYS A 192 7.07 -5.74 -27.29
N GLY A 193 7.79 -4.61 -27.42
CA GLY A 193 7.23 -3.34 -27.85
C GLY A 193 6.44 -2.58 -26.78
N GLN A 194 6.56 -2.97 -25.50
CA GLN A 194 5.89 -2.30 -24.40
C GLN A 194 6.75 -1.15 -23.88
N TRP A 195 6.15 0.00 -23.72
CA TRP A 195 6.80 1.22 -23.22
C TRP A 195 6.62 1.38 -21.72
N GLY A 196 7.73 1.58 -20.98
CA GLY A 196 7.62 1.74 -19.54
C GLY A 196 8.93 1.62 -18.77
N TYR A 197 8.81 1.34 -17.49
CA TYR A 197 9.93 1.05 -16.60
C TYR A 197 10.09 -0.45 -16.41
N HIS A 198 11.32 -0.87 -16.06
CA HIS A 198 11.63 -2.26 -15.73
C HIS A 198 12.31 -2.35 -14.36
N PRO A 199 11.60 -2.04 -13.27
CA PRO A 199 12.17 -2.08 -11.94
C PRO A 199 12.70 -3.48 -11.61
N LEU A 200 13.89 -3.50 -10.99
CA LEU A 200 14.45 -4.69 -10.37
C LEU A 200 14.03 -4.70 -8.90
N ILE A 201 13.47 -5.81 -8.46
CA ILE A 201 13.11 -6.06 -7.08
C ILE A 201 13.93 -7.26 -6.60
N VAL A 202 14.63 -7.09 -5.49
CA VAL A 202 15.27 -8.20 -4.76
C VAL A 202 14.49 -8.42 -3.48
N SER A 203 13.96 -9.61 -3.30
CA SER A 203 13.16 -9.97 -2.13
C SER A 203 13.74 -11.16 -1.37
N LEU A 204 13.44 -11.21 -0.08
CA LEU A 204 13.65 -12.40 0.74
C LEU A 204 12.40 -13.29 0.59
N ALA A 205 12.52 -14.38 -0.20
CA ALA A 205 11.39 -15.25 -0.51
C ALA A 205 10.79 -15.93 0.72
N ASN A 206 11.60 -16.15 1.76
CA ASN A 206 11.16 -16.75 3.03
C ASN A 206 10.05 -15.93 3.72
N THR A 207 10.07 -14.61 3.58
CA THR A 207 9.13 -13.68 4.24
C THR A 207 8.34 -12.83 3.26
N GLY A 208 8.72 -12.85 1.97
CA GLY A 208 8.15 -11.97 0.94
C GLY A 208 8.55 -10.49 1.08
N GLU A 209 9.59 -10.19 1.87
CA GLU A 209 10.04 -8.81 2.10
C GLU A 209 10.90 -8.30 0.94
N PRO A 210 10.58 -7.14 0.34
CA PRO A 210 11.47 -6.49 -0.62
C PRO A 210 12.68 -5.91 0.14
N LEU A 211 13.88 -6.37 -0.22
CA LEU A 211 15.14 -5.91 0.37
C LEU A 211 15.72 -4.72 -0.41
N PHE A 212 15.53 -4.72 -1.71
CA PHE A 212 16.06 -3.72 -2.62
C PHE A 212 15.12 -3.51 -3.80
N VAL A 213 14.91 -2.25 -4.15
CA VAL A 213 14.12 -1.87 -5.32
C VAL A 213 14.87 -0.78 -6.07
N VAL A 214 15.10 -0.98 -7.35
CA VAL A 214 15.66 0.05 -8.23
C VAL A 214 14.84 0.15 -9.50
N ASN A 215 14.42 1.36 -9.82
CA ASN A 215 13.76 1.61 -11.09
C ASN A 215 14.81 1.70 -12.21
N ARG A 216 14.58 0.94 -13.29
CA ARG A 216 15.45 0.90 -14.46
C ARG A 216 14.63 1.22 -15.70
N SER A 217 15.29 1.56 -16.78
CA SER A 217 14.67 1.66 -18.11
C SER A 217 14.12 0.30 -18.53
N GLY A 218 13.22 0.30 -19.53
CA GLY A 218 12.46 -0.87 -19.96
C GLY A 218 13.23 -1.96 -20.70
N ASN A 219 14.55 -1.86 -20.80
CA ASN A 219 15.38 -2.84 -21.48
C ASN A 219 16.28 -3.61 -20.52
#